data_377e1f9a4c85630ebd5325dc89403727
#
_entry.id   377e1f9a4c85630ebd5325dc89403727
#
_cell.length_a   1.000
_cell.length_b   1.000
_cell.length_c   1.000
_cell.angle_alpha   90.00
_cell.angle_beta   90.00
_cell.angle_gamma   90.00
#
_symmetry.space_group_name_H-M   'P 1'
#
loop_
_entity.id
_entity.type
_entity.pdbx_description
1 polymer ?
#
loop_
_entity_poly.entity_id
_entity_poly.type
_entity_poly.pdbx_seq_one_letter_code
_entity_poly.pdbx_strand_id
1 'polypeptide(L)'
;MSFKSKDLSNKIIVVKIGGSTLGEGXSTVPDIISXKKSXFKPVVVHGGGKTITEWAAKXGLLPEFVNGLRRTNKETLDIAIAVLTGLVNSQIVAEFQVLGGNALGVSGLDGGILKAEIENPXLGYVGRIINTNIRPIEQLLESDLIPVIAPAALHTNPRTSLENXILNINGDAAAGHIAKSLNAQMLIFQTDVPGVMDARKRIIPHMTITQAKDLIESGIAIGGMIPKIEACITAATSIGSGHIIDGRSTGALMDCINGKKVGTKISY
;
A
#
# COMPACT_ATOMS: atom_id res chain seq x y z
N MET A 1 29.72 18.69 10.75
CA MET A 1 29.56 18.53 9.30
C MET A 1 28.08 18.43 8.98
N SER A 2 27.53 19.45 8.33
CA SER A 2 26.13 19.45 7.91
C SER A 2 26.03 18.53 6.67
N PHE A 3 25.46 17.37 6.85
CA PHE A 3 25.09 16.54 5.70
C PHE A 3 23.95 17.27 4.99
N LYS A 4 24.24 17.86 3.84
CA LYS A 4 23.18 18.29 2.92
C LYS A 4 22.36 17.04 2.58
N SER A 5 21.14 16.97 3.06
CA SER A 5 20.20 15.95 2.60
C SER A 5 20.08 16.14 1.08
N LYS A 6 20.62 15.21 0.31
CA LYS A 6 20.30 15.10 -1.12
C LYS A 6 18.78 15.08 -1.21
N ASP A 7 18.22 15.93 -2.05
CA ASP A 7 16.77 15.94 -2.26
C ASP A 7 16.37 14.59 -2.87
N LEU A 8 15.99 13.66 -2.00
CA LEU A 8 15.62 12.29 -2.35
C LEU A 8 14.18 12.21 -2.88
N SER A 9 13.37 13.23 -2.58
CA SER A 9 11.93 13.22 -2.83
C SER A 9 11.57 13.00 -4.31
N ASN A 10 12.32 13.60 -5.20
CA ASN A 10 12.07 13.53 -6.66
C ASN A 10 12.37 12.17 -7.28
N LYS A 11 12.73 11.15 -6.49
CA LYS A 11 13.02 9.80 -7.01
C LYS A 11 12.27 8.70 -6.26
N ILE A 12 11.56 9.04 -5.18
CA ILE A 12 10.83 8.03 -4.39
C ILE A 12 9.53 7.68 -5.11
N ILE A 13 9.33 6.41 -5.35
CA ILE A 13 8.09 5.86 -5.93
C ILE A 13 7.52 4.89 -4.89
N VAL A 14 6.33 5.17 -4.40
CA VAL A 14 5.64 4.22 -3.52
C VAL A 14 4.79 3.30 -4.40
N VAL A 15 5.06 2.00 -4.32
CA VAL A 15 4.34 0.97 -5.08
C VAL A 15 3.54 0.13 -4.10
N LYS A 16 2.22 0.14 -4.25
CA LYS A 16 1.35 -0.75 -3.48
C LYS A 16 1.04 -1.98 -4.31
N ILE A 17 1.38 -3.14 -3.78
CA ILE A 17 1.17 -4.41 -4.47
C ILE A 17 0.04 -5.21 -3.80
N GLY A 18 -0.85 -5.76 -4.61
CA GLY A 18 -1.91 -6.66 -4.16
C GLY A 18 -1.43 -8.11 -4.20
N GLY A 19 -2.12 -8.99 -3.47
CA GLY A 19 -1.78 -10.42 -3.47
C GLY A 19 -1.98 -11.09 -4.83
N SER A 20 -2.84 -10.53 -5.67
CA SER A 20 -3.13 -11.07 -7.01
C SER A 20 -2.04 -10.72 -8.05
N THR A 21 -1.09 -9.85 -7.69
CA THR A 21 0.01 -9.44 -8.60
C THR A 21 1.37 -9.96 -8.15
N LEU A 22 1.37 -10.93 -7.22
CA LEU A 22 2.57 -11.56 -6.67
C LEU A 22 2.61 -13.03 -7.05
N GLY A 23 3.82 -13.57 -7.14
CA GLY A 23 4.06 -14.99 -7.38
C GLY A 23 4.63 -15.27 -8.76
N GLU A 24 4.79 -16.55 -9.05
CA GLU A 24 5.43 -17.03 -10.28
C GLU A 24 4.74 -16.46 -11.54
N GLY A 25 5.54 -15.85 -12.39
CA GLY A 25 5.07 -15.19 -13.62
C GLY A 25 4.57 -13.75 -13.48
N UNK A 26 4.40 -13.05 -12.44
CA UNK A 26 4.08 -11.82 -12.21
C UNK A 26 5.23 -11.04 -12.43
N SER A 27 5.11 -10.01 -13.05
CA SER A 27 6.24 -9.11 -13.35
C SER A 27 6.51 -8.05 -12.27
N THR A 28 5.68 -8.01 -11.24
CA THR A 28 5.72 -6.97 -10.19
C THR A 28 7.11 -6.77 -9.57
N VAL A 29 7.73 -7.84 -9.05
CA VAL A 29 9.04 -7.73 -8.41
C VAL A 29 10.14 -7.39 -9.42
N PRO A 30 10.25 -8.06 -10.59
CA PRO A 30 11.18 -7.63 -11.65
C PRO A 30 11.04 -6.16 -12.06
N ASP A 31 9.81 -5.68 -12.20
CA ASP A 31 9.55 -4.28 -12.59
C ASP A 31 10.04 -3.30 -11.51
N ILE A 32 9.83 -3.63 -10.22
CA ILE A 32 10.31 -2.80 -9.09
C ILE A 32 11.85 -2.81 -9.02
N ILE A 33 12.47 -3.94 -9.26
CA ILE A 33 13.94 -4.02 -9.37
C ILE A 33 14.44 -3.13 -10.52
N SER A 34 13.76 -3.15 -11.63
CA SER A 34 14.04 -2.23 -12.77
C SER A 34 13.86 -0.75 -12.42
N UNK A 35 12.97 -0.42 -11.59
CA UNK A 35 12.74 0.79 -11.13
C UNK A 35 13.81 1.26 -10.39
N LYS A 36 14.37 0.41 -9.48
CA LYS A 36 15.57 0.70 -8.69
C LYS A 36 16.84 0.88 -9.56
N LYS A 37 17.06 -0.01 -10.50
CA LYS A 37 18.20 0.07 -11.44
C LYS A 37 18.19 1.36 -12.27
N SER A 38 17.04 1.98 -12.47
CA SER A 38 16.87 3.25 -13.20
C SER A 38 16.99 4.51 -12.32
N UNK A 39 17.28 4.26 -10.95
CA UNK A 39 17.54 5.17 -10.14
C UNK A 39 16.57 5.65 -9.36
N PHE A 40 15.51 5.19 -9.55
CA PHE A 40 14.43 5.51 -8.62
C PHE A 40 14.63 4.81 -7.26
N LYS A 41 13.87 5.24 -6.28
CA LYS A 41 13.91 4.68 -4.92
C LYS A 41 12.54 4.07 -4.60
N PRO A 42 12.32 2.80 -4.93
CA PRO A 42 11.02 2.17 -4.66
C PRO A 42 10.83 1.91 -3.15
N VAL A 43 9.63 2.19 -2.67
CA VAL A 43 9.12 1.81 -1.36
C VAL A 43 7.89 0.94 -1.63
N VAL A 44 7.91 -0.28 -1.15
CA VAL A 44 6.84 -1.25 -1.41
C VAL A 44 5.92 -1.31 -0.19
N VAL A 45 4.61 -1.21 -0.42
CA VAL A 45 3.58 -1.49 0.60
C VAL A 45 2.75 -2.65 0.06
N HIS A 46 2.59 -3.72 0.85
CA HIS A 46 1.84 -4.87 0.35
C HIS A 46 0.51 -5.07 1.06
N GLY A 47 -0.34 -5.86 0.45
CA GLY A 47 -1.54 -6.37 1.08
C GLY A 47 -1.36 -7.84 1.50
N GLY A 48 -2.46 -8.53 1.76
CA GLY A 48 -2.46 -9.94 2.15
C GLY A 48 -3.86 -10.46 2.45
N GLY A 49 -4.88 -9.71 2.02
CA GLY A 49 -6.27 -10.02 2.37
C GLY A 49 -6.72 -11.43 2.02
N LYS A 50 -6.30 -11.96 0.85
CA LYS A 50 -6.63 -13.32 0.42
C LYS A 50 -6.02 -14.35 1.40
N THR A 51 -4.73 -14.20 1.68
CA THR A 51 -4.01 -15.12 2.59
C THR A 51 -4.58 -15.05 4.02
N ILE A 52 -4.94 -13.85 4.49
CA ILE A 52 -5.62 -13.68 5.80
C ILE A 52 -6.93 -14.47 5.79
N THR A 53 -7.73 -14.36 4.72
CA THR A 53 -9.01 -15.09 4.59
C THR A 53 -8.78 -16.61 4.63
N GLU A 54 -7.80 -17.09 3.88
CA GLU A 54 -7.47 -18.53 3.84
C GLU A 54 -7.02 -19.05 5.20
N TRP A 55 -6.21 -18.26 5.92
CA TRP A 55 -5.71 -18.65 7.25
C TRP A 55 -6.83 -18.56 8.30
N ALA A 56 -7.66 -17.51 8.25
CA ALA A 56 -8.80 -17.34 9.14
C ALA A 56 -9.81 -18.50 8.96
N ALA A 57 -10.05 -18.93 7.73
CA ALA A 57 -10.94 -20.06 7.43
C ALA A 57 -10.44 -21.37 8.06
N LYS A 58 -9.16 -21.59 8.18
CA LYS A 58 -8.60 -22.73 8.91
C LYS A 58 -8.90 -22.69 10.41
N UNK A 59 -9.07 -21.42 10.85
CA UNK A 59 -9.37 -21.24 11.98
C UNK A 59 -10.66 -21.15 12.21
N GLY A 60 -11.74 -21.51 11.35
CA GLY A 60 -13.18 -21.47 11.37
C GLY A 60 -13.75 -20.04 11.42
N LEU A 61 -12.92 -19.02 11.17
CA LEU A 61 -13.33 -17.62 11.19
C LEU A 61 -13.74 -17.19 9.77
N LEU A 62 -14.98 -16.73 9.61
CA LEU A 62 -15.49 -16.24 8.35
C LEU A 62 -15.14 -14.75 8.18
N PRO A 63 -14.71 -14.33 6.99
CA PRO A 63 -14.38 -12.93 6.77
C PRO A 63 -15.64 -12.07 6.68
N GLU A 64 -15.64 -10.95 7.38
CA GLU A 64 -16.66 -9.91 7.26
C GLU A 64 -16.01 -8.64 6.74
N PHE A 65 -16.68 -7.96 5.80
CA PHE A 65 -16.20 -6.71 5.24
C PHE A 65 -17.27 -5.64 5.31
N VAL A 66 -16.87 -4.42 5.65
CA VAL A 66 -17.73 -3.24 5.65
C VAL A 66 -16.99 -2.15 4.83
N ASN A 67 -17.57 -1.74 3.73
CA ASN A 67 -17.00 -0.72 2.83
C ASN A 67 -15.55 -1.05 2.42
N GLY A 68 -15.27 -2.33 2.18
CA GLY A 68 -13.94 -2.79 1.77
C GLY A 68 -12.94 -3.00 2.91
N LEU A 69 -13.29 -2.64 4.15
CA LEU A 69 -12.46 -2.86 5.34
C LEU A 69 -12.84 -4.18 6.00
N ARG A 70 -11.84 -4.98 6.39
CA ARG A 70 -12.05 -6.26 7.09
C ARG A 70 -12.41 -5.99 8.55
N ARG A 71 -13.61 -6.41 8.95
CA ARG A 71 -13.95 -6.44 10.40
C ARG A 71 -12.92 -7.34 11.10
N THR A 72 -12.29 -6.83 12.15
CA THR A 72 -11.11 -7.46 12.73
C THR A 72 -11.29 -7.58 14.25
N ASN A 73 -11.82 -8.73 14.69
CA ASN A 73 -11.83 -9.07 16.13
C ASN A 73 -10.41 -9.49 16.56
N LYS A 74 -10.23 -9.86 17.82
CA LYS A 74 -8.90 -10.18 18.36
C LYS A 74 -8.25 -11.37 17.62
N GLU A 75 -9.00 -12.44 17.41
CA GLU A 75 -8.51 -13.65 16.73
C GLU A 75 -8.13 -13.34 15.27
N THR A 76 -8.96 -12.57 14.59
CA THR A 76 -8.67 -12.12 13.21
C THR A 76 -7.45 -11.20 13.18
N LEU A 77 -7.27 -10.34 14.21
CA LEU A 77 -6.09 -9.49 14.31
C LEU A 77 -4.80 -10.32 14.39
N ASP A 78 -4.78 -11.31 15.28
CA ASP A 78 -3.59 -12.15 15.49
C ASP A 78 -3.20 -12.87 14.19
N ILE A 79 -4.19 -13.40 13.46
CA ILE A 79 -3.98 -14.02 12.15
C ILE A 79 -3.48 -12.97 11.14
N ALA A 80 -4.11 -11.79 11.09
CA ALA A 80 -3.75 -10.74 10.14
C ALA A 80 -2.29 -10.30 10.36
N ILE A 81 -1.88 -10.10 11.61
CA ILE A 81 -0.51 -9.69 11.93
C ILE A 81 0.47 -10.81 11.55
N ALA A 82 0.23 -12.07 11.96
CA ALA A 82 1.10 -13.18 11.61
C ALA A 82 1.26 -13.34 10.09
N VAL A 83 0.14 -13.20 9.36
CA VAL A 83 0.15 -13.33 7.89
C VAL A 83 0.86 -12.14 7.24
N LEU A 84 0.51 -10.91 7.63
CA LEU A 84 1.06 -9.72 6.98
C LEU A 84 2.54 -9.53 7.29
N THR A 85 2.91 -9.54 8.58
CA THR A 85 4.29 -9.21 8.99
C THR A 85 5.24 -10.40 8.88
N GLY A 86 4.73 -11.61 9.03
CA GLY A 86 5.52 -12.83 8.93
C GLY A 86 5.47 -13.42 7.52
N LEU A 87 4.38 -14.07 7.16
CA LEU A 87 4.31 -14.91 5.96
C LEU A 87 4.45 -14.10 4.66
N VAL A 88 3.54 -13.15 4.42
CA VAL A 88 3.49 -12.42 3.14
C VAL A 88 4.73 -11.54 2.97
N ASN A 89 5.09 -10.79 4.02
CA ASN A 89 6.26 -9.92 3.98
C ASN A 89 7.53 -10.73 3.65
N SER A 90 7.74 -11.84 4.35
CA SER A 90 8.92 -12.71 4.14
C SER A 90 8.95 -13.31 2.73
N GLN A 91 7.80 -13.73 2.20
CA GLN A 91 7.72 -14.26 0.83
C GLN A 91 8.12 -13.20 -0.20
N ILE A 92 7.62 -11.98 -0.05
CA ILE A 92 7.96 -10.86 -0.96
C ILE A 92 9.47 -10.55 -0.88
N VAL A 93 10.01 -10.44 0.34
CA VAL A 93 11.45 -10.17 0.54
C VAL A 93 12.29 -11.28 -0.09
N ALA A 94 11.90 -12.56 0.12
CA ALA A 94 12.61 -13.68 -0.47
C ALA A 94 12.61 -13.61 -2.01
N GLU A 95 11.47 -13.28 -2.61
CA GLU A 95 11.35 -13.11 -4.07
C GLU A 95 12.30 -12.00 -4.56
N PHE A 96 12.33 -10.84 -3.88
CA PHE A 96 13.29 -9.78 -4.20
C PHE A 96 14.73 -10.27 -4.15
N GLN A 97 15.11 -10.97 -3.07
CA GLN A 97 16.49 -11.46 -2.88
C GLN A 97 16.90 -12.45 -3.97
N VAL A 98 16.01 -13.40 -4.30
CA VAL A 98 16.28 -14.41 -5.36
C VAL A 98 16.49 -13.72 -6.72
N LEU A 99 15.77 -12.64 -6.98
CA LEU A 99 15.86 -11.88 -8.26
C LEU A 99 16.93 -10.78 -8.22
N GLY A 100 17.76 -10.72 -7.17
CA GLY A 100 18.85 -9.76 -7.05
C GLY A 100 18.44 -8.36 -6.60
N GLY A 101 17.24 -8.24 -6.02
CA GLY A 101 16.78 -7.00 -5.40
C GLY A 101 17.16 -6.97 -3.92
N ASN A 102 17.80 -5.92 -3.47
CA ASN A 102 18.24 -5.78 -2.07
C ASN A 102 17.08 -5.20 -1.24
N ALA A 103 16.19 -6.07 -0.75
CA ALA A 103 14.98 -5.68 -0.03
C ALA A 103 15.08 -6.00 1.47
N LEU A 104 14.44 -5.17 2.28
CA LEU A 104 14.27 -5.43 3.72
C LEU A 104 12.80 -5.30 4.10
N GLY A 105 12.29 -6.34 4.76
CA GLY A 105 10.92 -6.38 5.26
C GLY A 105 10.79 -5.69 6.61
N VAL A 106 9.81 -4.82 6.72
CA VAL A 106 9.41 -4.16 7.97
C VAL A 106 7.89 -4.08 8.01
N SER A 107 7.36 -3.73 9.15
CA SER A 107 5.93 -3.41 9.30
C SER A 107 5.77 -1.94 9.71
N GLY A 108 4.57 -1.44 9.67
CA GLY A 108 4.29 -0.10 10.19
C GLY A 108 4.56 0.04 11.69
N LEU A 109 4.74 -1.07 12.41
CA LEU A 109 5.11 -1.08 13.83
C LEU A 109 6.57 -0.71 14.04
N ASP A 110 7.45 -1.14 13.11
CA ASP A 110 8.90 -1.02 13.25
C ASP A 110 9.31 0.46 13.21
N GLY A 111 10.06 0.89 14.22
CA GLY A 111 10.42 2.30 14.36
C GLY A 111 9.22 3.25 14.48
N GLY A 112 8.01 2.73 14.70
CA GLY A 112 6.78 3.54 14.78
C GLY A 112 6.42 4.18 13.44
N ILE A 113 6.69 3.50 12.33
CA ILE A 113 6.40 4.02 10.97
C ILE A 113 4.94 4.46 10.85
N LEU A 114 3.99 3.63 11.35
CA LEU A 114 2.57 3.98 11.31
C LEU A 114 1.99 4.02 12.73
N LYS A 115 1.34 5.12 13.06
CA LYS A 115 0.56 5.28 14.30
C LYS A 115 -0.90 5.49 13.93
N ALA A 116 -1.80 4.85 14.65
CA ALA A 116 -3.22 4.82 14.31
C ALA A 116 -4.11 4.82 15.55
N GLU A 117 -5.35 5.20 15.34
CA GLU A 117 -6.46 5.06 16.30
C GLU A 117 -7.52 4.14 15.69
N ILE A 118 -8.39 3.59 16.51
CA ILE A 118 -9.52 2.77 16.03
C ILE A 118 -10.31 3.57 15.00
N GLU A 119 -10.48 3.02 13.80
CA GLU A 119 -11.24 3.65 12.71
C GLU A 119 -12.73 3.81 13.09
N ASN A 120 -13.32 2.71 13.55
CA ASN A 120 -14.72 2.60 13.94
C ASN A 120 -14.86 1.40 14.86
N PRO A 121 -15.39 1.55 16.06
CA PRO A 121 -15.61 0.40 16.95
C PRO A 121 -16.35 -0.81 16.34
N UNK A 122 -16.95 -0.65 15.44
CA UNK A 122 -17.60 -1.58 14.81
C UNK A 122 -16.82 -2.49 14.08
N LEU A 123 -15.85 -1.94 13.60
CA LEU A 123 -14.86 -2.73 12.83
C LEU A 123 -13.86 -3.49 13.69
N GLY A 124 -13.83 -3.25 14.97
CA GLY A 124 -12.89 -3.87 15.90
C GLY A 124 -11.49 -3.23 15.78
N TYR A 125 -10.44 -4.05 15.65
CA TYR A 125 -9.04 -3.61 15.64
C TYR A 125 -8.58 -3.09 14.26
N VAL A 126 -9.43 -2.36 13.58
CA VAL A 126 -9.09 -1.66 12.32
C VAL A 126 -8.66 -0.24 12.67
N GLY A 127 -7.49 0.17 12.16
CA GLY A 127 -6.91 1.47 12.48
C GLY A 127 -7.01 2.48 11.33
N ARG A 128 -7.26 3.73 11.73
CA ARG A 128 -7.12 4.93 10.90
C ARG A 128 -5.77 5.58 11.25
N ILE A 129 -4.93 5.74 10.26
CA ILE A 129 -3.59 6.32 10.44
C ILE A 129 -3.71 7.79 10.85
N ILE A 130 -3.03 8.18 11.91
CA ILE A 130 -3.00 9.56 12.40
C ILE A 130 -1.60 10.19 12.30
N ASN A 131 -0.55 9.36 12.19
CA ASN A 131 0.82 9.85 12.05
C ASN A 131 1.66 8.82 11.30
N THR A 132 2.60 9.32 10.51
CA THR A 132 3.58 8.49 9.78
C THR A 132 4.99 8.99 10.10
N ASN A 133 5.82 8.12 10.68
CA ASN A 133 7.24 8.40 10.90
C ASN A 133 8.04 7.83 9.73
N ILE A 134 8.49 8.70 8.84
CA ILE A 134 9.23 8.28 7.63
C ILE A 134 10.71 8.00 7.88
N ARG A 135 11.26 8.40 9.03
CA ARG A 135 12.70 8.31 9.28
C ARG A 135 13.27 6.89 9.09
N PRO A 136 12.63 5.82 9.58
CA PRO A 136 13.15 4.47 9.31
C PRO A 136 13.16 4.13 7.81
N ILE A 137 12.15 4.57 7.06
CA ILE A 137 12.07 4.33 5.61
C ILE A 137 13.22 5.07 4.90
N GLU A 138 13.46 6.34 5.26
CA GLU A 138 14.56 7.13 4.70
C GLU A 138 15.92 6.47 4.94
N GLN A 139 16.15 5.97 6.16
CA GLN A 139 17.40 5.27 6.52
C GLN A 139 17.61 4.01 5.67
N LEU A 140 16.54 3.24 5.41
CA LEU A 140 16.61 2.07 4.53
C LEU A 140 16.96 2.49 3.09
N LEU A 141 16.31 3.54 2.59
CA LEU A 141 16.60 4.07 1.24
C LEU A 141 18.03 4.62 1.12
N GLU A 142 18.55 5.25 2.18
CA GLU A 142 19.94 5.74 2.25
C GLU A 142 20.94 4.59 2.25
N SER A 143 20.55 3.44 2.83
CA SER A 143 21.35 2.19 2.84
C SER A 143 21.18 1.37 1.56
N ASP A 144 20.56 1.95 0.54
CA ASP A 144 20.30 1.31 -0.76
C ASP A 144 19.44 0.04 -0.65
N LEU A 145 18.55 0.00 0.32
CA LEU A 145 17.59 -1.09 0.49
C LEU A 145 16.24 -0.72 -0.13
N ILE A 146 15.46 -1.72 -0.52
CA ILE A 146 14.05 -1.56 -0.91
C ILE A 146 13.21 -1.89 0.33
N PRO A 147 12.58 -0.89 0.99
CA PRO A 147 11.68 -1.19 2.11
C PRO A 147 10.43 -1.91 1.63
N VAL A 148 10.09 -3.03 2.26
CA VAL A 148 8.86 -3.79 2.00
C VAL A 148 8.01 -3.73 3.27
N ILE A 149 6.91 -2.98 3.22
CA ILE A 149 6.18 -2.55 4.43
C ILE A 149 4.84 -3.29 4.56
N ALA A 150 4.67 -4.01 5.65
CA ALA A 150 3.41 -4.66 6.03
C ALA A 150 2.49 -3.65 6.73
N PRO A 151 1.19 -3.61 6.38
CA PRO A 151 0.27 -2.59 6.90
C PRO A 151 -0.30 -2.95 8.28
N ALA A 152 0.53 -2.80 9.31
CA ALA A 152 0.15 -2.85 10.72
C ALA A 152 0.60 -1.53 11.37
N ALA A 153 -0.08 -1.09 12.43
CA ALA A 153 0.25 0.18 13.07
C ALA A 153 0.21 0.09 14.60
N LEU A 154 0.98 0.97 15.24
CA LEU A 154 0.89 1.17 16.69
C LEU A 154 -0.41 1.90 17.02
N HIS A 155 -1.18 1.35 17.94
CA HIS A 155 -2.35 2.01 18.52
C HIS A 155 -1.87 3.06 19.52
N THR A 156 -2.16 4.33 19.26
CA THR A 156 -1.63 5.44 20.08
C THR A 156 -2.40 5.70 21.38
N ASN A 157 -3.61 5.17 21.48
CA ASN A 157 -4.45 5.41 22.66
C ASN A 157 -5.14 4.12 23.10
N PRO A 158 -4.35 3.09 23.49
CA PRO A 158 -4.96 1.87 24.03
C PRO A 158 -5.53 2.18 25.41
N ARG A 159 -6.85 2.06 25.54
CA ARG A 159 -7.56 2.47 26.79
C ARG A 159 -7.17 1.66 28.02
N THR A 160 -6.62 0.47 27.92
CA THR A 160 -6.47 -0.39 29.10
C THR A 160 -5.36 -1.43 29.14
N SER A 161 -4.60 -1.75 28.10
CA SER A 161 -3.52 -2.76 28.29
C SER A 161 -2.62 -2.91 27.08
N LEU A 162 -1.46 -3.51 27.28
CA LEU A 162 -0.53 -3.91 26.23
C LEU A 162 -1.16 -4.86 25.18
N GLU A 163 -2.31 -5.46 25.48
CA GLU A 163 -3.01 -6.36 24.55
C GLU A 163 -3.53 -5.66 23.28
N ASN A 164 -3.69 -4.38 23.33
CA ASN A 164 -4.27 -3.59 22.22
C ASN A 164 -3.27 -2.63 21.54
N UNK A 165 -2.17 -2.86 21.38
CA UNK A 165 -1.19 -2.12 20.89
C UNK A 165 -1.04 -2.14 19.49
N ILE A 166 -1.72 -3.02 18.86
CA ILE A 166 -1.57 -3.19 17.42
C ILE A 166 -2.92 -3.03 16.73
N LEU A 167 -2.92 -2.35 15.56
CA LEU A 167 -4.10 -2.25 14.71
C LEU A 167 -3.78 -2.76 13.30
N ASN A 168 -4.77 -3.47 12.72
CA ASN A 168 -4.77 -3.87 11.32
C ASN A 168 -5.07 -2.65 10.46
N ILE A 169 -4.22 -2.36 9.47
CA ILE A 169 -4.36 -1.20 8.61
C ILE A 169 -4.69 -1.65 7.18
N ASN A 170 -5.60 -0.94 6.54
CA ASN A 170 -5.84 -1.13 5.12
C ASN A 170 -4.55 -0.78 4.34
N GLY A 171 -4.06 -1.72 3.52
CA GLY A 171 -2.79 -1.55 2.80
C GLY A 171 -2.81 -0.40 1.80
N ASP A 172 -3.97 -0.06 1.25
CA ASP A 172 -4.09 1.07 0.31
C ASP A 172 -3.96 2.40 1.07
N ALA A 173 -4.61 2.50 2.24
CA ALA A 173 -4.48 3.66 3.13
C ALA A 173 -3.02 3.82 3.61
N ALA A 174 -2.36 2.71 3.99
CA ALA A 174 -0.95 2.74 4.41
C ALA A 174 -0.07 3.33 3.29
N ALA A 175 -0.27 2.86 2.05
CA ALA A 175 0.50 3.34 0.90
C ALA A 175 0.27 4.84 0.65
N GLY A 176 -0.98 5.30 0.75
CA GLY A 176 -1.33 6.71 0.57
C GLY A 176 -0.64 7.61 1.60
N HIS A 177 -0.72 7.22 2.87
CA HIS A 177 -0.09 7.98 3.97
C HIS A 177 1.44 8.00 3.88
N ILE A 178 2.04 6.86 3.55
CA ILE A 178 3.50 6.76 3.38
C ILE A 178 3.95 7.63 2.19
N ALA A 179 3.25 7.56 1.04
CA ALA A 179 3.59 8.35 -0.14
C ALA A 179 3.51 9.85 0.15
N LYS A 180 2.42 10.26 0.81
CA LYS A 180 2.22 11.66 1.23
C LYS A 180 3.36 12.13 2.15
N SER A 181 3.68 11.35 3.19
CA SER A 181 4.66 11.75 4.20
C SER A 181 6.09 11.76 3.66
N LEU A 182 6.42 10.86 2.72
CA LEU A 182 7.72 10.84 2.03
C LEU A 182 7.85 11.93 0.96
N ASN A 183 6.77 12.65 0.67
CA ASN A 183 6.70 13.56 -0.48
C ASN A 183 7.18 12.82 -1.75
N ALA A 184 6.65 11.62 -1.97
CA ALA A 184 7.06 10.76 -3.06
C ALA A 184 6.73 11.38 -4.43
N GLN A 185 7.48 11.04 -5.45
CA GLN A 185 7.19 11.49 -6.81
C GLN A 185 5.86 10.93 -7.32
N MET A 186 5.57 9.66 -6.98
CA MET A 186 4.35 8.96 -7.40
C MET A 186 3.91 7.94 -6.35
N LEU A 187 2.60 7.72 -6.29
CA LEU A 187 1.99 6.54 -5.67
C LEU A 187 1.39 5.70 -6.79
N ILE A 188 1.77 4.41 -6.87
CA ILE A 188 1.29 3.51 -7.92
C ILE A 188 0.70 2.26 -7.28
N PHE A 189 -0.57 1.99 -7.58
CA PHE A 189 -1.25 0.75 -7.21
C PHE A 189 -1.13 -0.26 -8.35
N GLN A 190 -0.44 -1.37 -8.12
CA GLN A 190 -0.46 -2.51 -9.02
C GLN A 190 -1.62 -3.43 -8.61
N THR A 191 -2.57 -3.60 -9.50
CA THR A 191 -3.83 -4.33 -9.26
C THR A 191 -4.05 -5.39 -10.34
N ASP A 192 -5.13 -6.14 -10.19
CA ASP A 192 -5.59 -7.13 -11.17
C ASP A 192 -6.68 -6.57 -12.10
N VAL A 193 -6.83 -5.26 -12.14
CA VAL A 193 -7.74 -4.59 -13.06
C VAL A 193 -6.98 -3.54 -13.88
N PRO A 194 -7.45 -3.25 -15.10
CA PRO A 194 -6.68 -2.34 -15.99
C PRO A 194 -6.68 -0.87 -15.55
N GLY A 195 -7.53 -0.51 -14.58
CA GLY A 195 -7.69 0.88 -14.10
C GLY A 195 -9.08 1.08 -13.52
N VAL A 196 -9.41 2.32 -13.21
CA VAL A 196 -10.75 2.70 -12.75
C VAL A 196 -11.69 2.76 -13.96
N MET A 197 -12.88 2.22 -13.82
CA MET A 197 -13.87 2.15 -14.92
C MET A 197 -15.06 3.06 -14.66
N ASP A 198 -15.60 3.61 -15.77
CA ASP A 198 -16.86 4.36 -15.74
C ASP A 198 -18.07 3.40 -15.68
N ALA A 199 -19.29 3.94 -15.65
CA ALA A 199 -20.53 3.16 -15.61
C ALA A 199 -20.72 2.29 -16.86
N ARG A 200 -20.01 2.56 -17.95
CA ARG A 200 -20.03 1.77 -19.20
C ARG A 200 -18.87 0.77 -19.28
N LYS A 201 -18.14 0.56 -18.16
CA LYS A 201 -16.97 -0.34 -18.03
C LYS A 201 -15.81 0.05 -18.94
N ARG A 202 -15.67 1.32 -19.29
CA ARG A 202 -14.53 1.85 -20.03
C ARG A 202 -13.52 2.42 -19.02
N ILE A 203 -12.24 2.20 -19.26
CA ILE A 203 -11.18 2.74 -18.39
C ILE A 203 -11.22 4.28 -18.47
N ILE A 204 -11.11 4.93 -17.33
CA ILE A 204 -10.96 6.38 -17.22
C ILE A 204 -9.45 6.66 -17.12
N PRO A 205 -8.79 7.17 -18.17
CA PRO A 205 -7.33 7.33 -18.12
C PRO A 205 -6.84 8.39 -17.16
N HIS A 206 -7.69 9.40 -16.89
CA HIS A 206 -7.35 10.51 -15.99
C HIS A 206 -8.60 11.03 -15.30
N MET A 207 -8.47 11.33 -14.02
CA MET A 207 -9.52 11.98 -13.22
C MET A 207 -8.90 13.06 -12.34
N THR A 208 -9.64 14.14 -12.13
CA THR A 208 -9.32 15.08 -11.06
C THR A 208 -9.76 14.50 -9.72
N ILE A 209 -9.27 15.09 -8.62
CA ILE A 209 -9.69 14.72 -7.27
C ILE A 209 -11.22 14.82 -7.12
N THR A 210 -11.83 15.86 -7.68
CA THR A 210 -13.30 16.06 -7.62
C THR A 210 -14.01 14.91 -8.35
N GLN A 211 -13.61 14.62 -9.58
CA GLN A 211 -14.20 13.52 -10.36
C GLN A 211 -14.05 12.16 -9.65
N ALA A 212 -12.91 11.95 -8.97
CA ALA A 212 -12.68 10.72 -8.22
C ALA A 212 -13.62 10.59 -7.02
N LYS A 213 -13.88 11.69 -6.31
CA LYS A 213 -14.87 11.74 -5.22
C LYS A 213 -16.28 11.48 -5.74
N ASP A 214 -16.66 12.17 -6.82
CA ASP A 214 -18.00 12.00 -7.45
C ASP A 214 -18.21 10.52 -7.86
N LEU A 215 -17.16 9.85 -8.35
CA LEU A 215 -17.24 8.45 -8.76
C LEU A 215 -17.53 7.52 -7.55
N ILE A 216 -16.96 7.83 -6.39
CA ILE A 216 -17.25 7.10 -5.15
C ILE A 216 -18.69 7.40 -4.69
N GLU A 217 -19.06 8.68 -4.60
CA GLU A 217 -20.37 9.13 -4.09
C GLU A 217 -21.54 8.63 -4.95
N SER A 218 -21.33 8.53 -6.27
CA SER A 218 -22.34 8.00 -7.20
C SER A 218 -22.46 6.46 -7.16
N GLY A 219 -21.60 5.78 -6.41
CA GLY A 219 -21.62 4.31 -6.30
C GLY A 219 -21.09 3.58 -7.54
N ILE A 220 -20.43 4.29 -8.46
CA ILE A 220 -19.80 3.66 -9.63
C ILE A 220 -18.52 2.92 -9.18
N ALA A 221 -17.73 3.56 -8.32
CA ALA A 221 -16.61 2.88 -7.66
C ALA A 221 -17.15 2.05 -6.49
N ILE A 222 -16.81 0.76 -6.44
CA ILE A 222 -17.31 -0.17 -5.43
C ILE A 222 -16.18 -1.02 -4.83
N GLY A 223 -16.44 -1.54 -3.65
CA GLY A 223 -15.58 -2.54 -3.00
C GLY A 223 -14.14 -2.07 -2.82
N GLY A 224 -13.20 -2.92 -3.20
CA GLY A 224 -11.76 -2.65 -3.06
C GLY A 224 -11.22 -1.51 -3.92
N MET A 225 -12.01 -0.97 -4.87
CA MET A 225 -11.58 0.19 -5.65
C MET A 225 -11.67 1.48 -4.83
N ILE A 226 -12.65 1.59 -3.92
CA ILE A 226 -12.85 2.79 -3.08
C ILE A 226 -11.57 3.15 -2.30
N PRO A 227 -10.98 2.27 -1.47
CA PRO A 227 -9.78 2.64 -0.72
C PRO A 227 -8.59 3.00 -1.61
N LYS A 228 -8.49 2.45 -2.83
CA LYS A 228 -7.42 2.81 -3.77
C LYS A 228 -7.58 4.24 -4.29
N ILE A 229 -8.82 4.61 -4.66
CA ILE A 229 -9.14 5.97 -5.11
C ILE A 229 -8.89 6.96 -3.96
N GLU A 230 -9.35 6.66 -2.74
CA GLU A 230 -9.14 7.49 -1.54
C GLU A 230 -7.65 7.69 -1.25
N ALA A 231 -6.85 6.63 -1.37
CA ALA A 231 -5.41 6.72 -1.15
C ALA A 231 -4.73 7.54 -2.26
N CYS A 232 -5.18 7.42 -3.52
CA CYS A 232 -4.71 8.28 -4.61
C CYS A 232 -5.06 9.75 -4.34
N ILE A 233 -6.27 10.03 -3.84
CA ILE A 233 -6.70 11.39 -3.46
C ILE A 233 -5.77 11.92 -2.34
N THR A 234 -5.55 11.10 -1.29
CA THR A 234 -4.66 11.46 -0.16
C THR A 234 -3.25 11.81 -0.66
N ALA A 235 -2.71 11.00 -1.55
CA ALA A 235 -1.40 11.24 -2.14
C ALA A 235 -1.42 12.49 -3.04
N ALA A 236 -2.39 12.60 -3.93
CA ALA A 236 -2.46 13.69 -4.92
C ALA A 236 -2.49 15.08 -4.25
N THR A 237 -3.07 15.21 -3.06
CA THR A 237 -3.09 16.48 -2.31
C THR A 237 -1.69 16.98 -1.92
N SER A 238 -0.68 16.14 -1.95
CA SER A 238 0.69 16.48 -1.53
C SER A 238 1.73 16.24 -2.62
N ILE A 239 1.61 15.12 -3.36
CA ILE A 239 2.63 14.69 -4.32
C ILE A 239 2.19 14.84 -5.78
N GLY A 240 0.98 15.36 -6.00
CA GLY A 240 0.49 15.69 -7.34
C GLY A 240 -0.27 14.58 -8.04
N SER A 241 0.04 13.30 -7.85
CA SER A 241 -0.74 12.23 -8.51
C SER A 241 -0.62 10.86 -7.85
N GLY A 242 -1.71 10.10 -7.97
CA GLY A 242 -1.74 8.67 -7.68
C GLY A 242 -2.15 7.92 -8.96
N HIS A 243 -1.70 6.68 -9.10
CA HIS A 243 -1.93 5.87 -10.31
C HIS A 243 -2.45 4.48 -9.94
N ILE A 244 -3.38 3.97 -10.73
CA ILE A 244 -3.92 2.60 -10.58
C ILE A 244 -3.69 1.90 -11.92
N ILE A 245 -2.87 0.83 -11.92
CA ILE A 245 -2.44 0.14 -13.15
C ILE A 245 -2.63 -1.37 -13.02
N ASP A 246 -2.66 -2.06 -14.15
CA ASP A 246 -2.67 -3.54 -14.17
C ASP A 246 -1.25 -4.05 -13.92
N GLY A 247 -1.03 -4.58 -12.72
CA GLY A 247 0.28 -5.14 -12.31
C GLY A 247 0.62 -6.48 -12.96
N ARG A 248 -0.32 -7.08 -13.70
CA ARG A 248 -0.07 -8.32 -14.44
C ARG A 248 0.59 -8.06 -15.79
N SER A 249 0.51 -6.81 -16.27
CA SER A 249 1.08 -6.41 -17.56
C SER A 249 2.56 -6.10 -17.39
N THR A 250 3.43 -6.90 -17.99
CA THR A 250 4.88 -6.74 -17.91
C THR A 250 5.29 -5.34 -18.40
N GLY A 251 6.09 -4.66 -17.59
CA GLY A 251 6.59 -3.32 -17.90
C GLY A 251 5.59 -2.19 -17.61
N ALA A 252 4.36 -2.48 -17.20
CA ALA A 252 3.35 -1.44 -16.93
C ALA A 252 3.84 -0.43 -15.89
N LEU A 253 4.59 -0.88 -14.89
CA LEU A 253 5.14 0.01 -13.87
C LEU A 253 6.11 1.02 -14.49
N MET A 254 7.06 0.55 -15.30
CA MET A 254 8.02 1.43 -15.97
C MET A 254 7.33 2.33 -17.00
N ASP A 255 6.34 1.83 -17.72
CA ASP A 255 5.54 2.63 -18.65
C ASP A 255 4.83 3.77 -17.93
N CYS A 256 4.23 3.49 -16.77
CA CYS A 256 3.58 4.50 -15.91
C CYS A 256 4.58 5.58 -15.47
N ILE A 257 5.75 5.16 -14.96
CA ILE A 257 6.80 6.07 -14.47
C ILE A 257 7.33 6.96 -15.62
N ASN A 258 7.43 6.41 -16.82
CA ASN A 258 7.87 7.13 -18.01
C ASN A 258 6.76 7.98 -18.66
N GLY A 259 5.61 8.08 -18.02
CA GLY A 259 4.51 8.97 -18.45
C GLY A 259 3.65 8.42 -19.58
N LYS A 260 3.76 7.13 -19.89
CA LYS A 260 2.84 6.51 -20.87
C LYS A 260 1.44 6.39 -20.27
N LYS A 261 0.44 6.39 -21.13
CA LYS A 261 -0.96 6.27 -20.72
C LYS A 261 -1.29 4.82 -20.38
N VAL A 262 -1.04 4.43 -19.14
CA VAL A 262 -1.41 3.11 -18.61
C VAL A 262 -2.31 3.29 -17.39
N GLY A 263 -3.40 2.54 -17.35
CA GLY A 263 -4.33 2.58 -16.23
C GLY A 263 -5.05 3.90 -16.05
N THR A 264 -5.18 4.34 -14.79
CA THR A 264 -5.85 5.58 -14.40
C THR A 264 -4.90 6.44 -13.56
N LYS A 265 -4.78 7.71 -13.92
CA LYS A 265 -4.09 8.73 -13.14
C LYS A 265 -5.13 9.59 -12.41
N ILE A 266 -4.91 9.83 -11.12
CA ILE A 266 -5.72 10.78 -10.32
C ILE A 266 -4.79 11.92 -9.89
N SER A 267 -5.15 13.16 -10.23
CA SER A 267 -4.34 14.35 -9.93
C SER A 267 -5.22 15.57 -9.73
N TYR A 268 -4.62 16.71 -9.42
CA TYR A 268 -5.34 17.99 -9.42
C TYR A 268 -5.90 18.32 -10.79
#